data_03f6b04c0044db2ee91c1c0c682aed04
#
_entry.id   03f6b04c0044db2ee91c1c0c682aed04
#
_cell.length_a   1.000
_cell.length_b   1.000
_cell.length_c   1.000
_cell.angle_alpha   90.00
_cell.angle_beta   90.00
_cell.angle_gamma   90.00
#
_symmetry.space_group_name_H-M   'P 1'
#
loop_
_entity.id
_entity.type
_entity.pdbx_description
1 polymer ?
#
loop_
_entity_poly.entity_id
_entity_poly.type
_entity_poly.pdbx_seq_one_letter_code
_entity_poly.pdbx_strand_id
1 'polypeptide(L)'
;DTTGVLRAFPFTFKSIKGASYSDRQICAVSRDTFYYADNVPRGKAIIRTVYQGDSLQTEQIYNLAFSKKHRSWSPYIGDFIVSPSGNRMVYAYKYFRKILVMDTSAQTVRDITFDVDGVEAKNDVLTLGPDNVTYYWGISATDDYFFLTYSGRTPLQVSRENGKGDGYIFVEQYDWGGNPVARYKLDHWGRVISDGKLLYQVCYMYDDPLFLYTLPGKE
;
A
#
# COMPACT_ATOMS: atom_id res chain seq x y z
N ASP A 1 -7.22 19.09 15.90
CA ASP A 1 -6.67 20.34 16.44
C ASP A 1 -7.22 21.50 15.62
N THR A 2 -8.05 22.34 16.26
CA THR A 2 -8.74 23.45 15.61
C THR A 2 -7.90 24.74 15.60
N THR A 3 -6.65 24.69 16.00
CA THR A 3 -5.79 25.89 16.10
C THR A 3 -5.26 26.39 14.77
N GLY A 4 -5.48 25.67 13.66
CA GLY A 4 -5.22 26.13 12.30
C GLY A 4 -3.78 26.52 11.98
N VAL A 5 -2.80 26.09 12.77
CA VAL A 5 -1.39 26.39 12.50
C VAL A 5 -0.89 25.52 11.35
N LEU A 6 -0.78 26.12 10.17
CA LEU A 6 -0.11 25.51 9.03
C LEU A 6 1.41 25.52 9.26
N ARG A 7 2.03 24.34 9.33
CA ARG A 7 3.47 24.21 9.40
C ARG A 7 3.97 23.65 8.07
N ALA A 8 4.73 24.45 7.34
CA ALA A 8 5.39 23.99 6.13
C ALA A 8 6.73 23.35 6.49
N PHE A 9 6.95 22.11 6.04
CA PHE A 9 8.25 21.45 6.14
C PHE A 9 8.96 21.59 4.80
N PRO A 10 10.20 22.05 4.75
CA PRO A 10 10.96 22.15 3.50
C PRO A 10 11.48 20.76 3.08
N PHE A 11 10.56 19.85 2.71
CA PHE A 11 10.95 18.57 2.15
C PHE A 11 11.42 18.74 0.72
N THR A 12 12.70 18.51 0.49
CA THR A 12 13.21 18.25 -0.85
C THR A 12 13.36 16.74 -1.00
N PHE A 13 12.35 16.08 -1.55
CA PHE A 13 12.51 14.70 -1.96
C PHE A 13 13.49 14.65 -3.14
N LYS A 14 14.68 14.12 -2.92
CA LYS A 14 15.60 13.80 -4.02
C LYS A 14 14.96 12.65 -4.80
N SER A 15 14.25 12.96 -5.88
CA SER A 15 13.73 11.91 -6.75
C SER A 15 14.87 11.31 -7.58
N ILE A 16 14.87 9.98 -7.67
CA ILE A 16 15.62 9.29 -8.71
C ILE A 16 14.94 9.64 -10.04
N LYS A 17 15.72 10.03 -11.05
CA LYS A 17 15.24 10.40 -12.38
C LYS A 17 14.29 9.32 -12.92
N GLY A 18 13.05 9.67 -13.23
CA GLY A 18 12.02 8.75 -13.76
C GLY A 18 11.06 8.16 -12.72
N ALA A 19 11.20 8.45 -11.44
CA ALA A 19 10.23 8.05 -10.44
C ALA A 19 8.99 8.96 -10.48
N SER A 20 7.81 8.37 -10.55
CA SER A 20 6.55 9.11 -10.39
C SER A 20 6.39 9.52 -8.93
N TYR A 21 6.12 10.80 -8.70
CA TYR A 21 5.80 11.31 -7.36
C TYR A 21 4.47 10.78 -6.80
N SER A 22 3.60 10.23 -7.66
CA SER A 22 2.29 9.72 -7.28
C SER A 22 2.32 8.46 -6.42
N ASP A 23 3.44 7.74 -6.39
CA ASP A 23 3.56 6.47 -5.67
C ASP A 23 4.07 6.63 -4.23
N ARG A 24 4.29 7.85 -3.76
CA ARG A 24 4.81 8.10 -2.42
C ARG A 24 3.68 8.24 -1.42
N GLN A 25 3.53 7.24 -0.59
CA GLN A 25 2.67 7.29 0.58
C GLN A 25 3.52 7.73 1.77
N ILE A 26 3.30 8.96 2.23
CA ILE A 26 3.99 9.53 3.39
C ILE A 26 3.09 9.38 4.59
N CYS A 27 3.57 8.69 5.62
CA CYS A 27 2.87 8.50 6.88
C CYS A 27 3.57 9.32 7.97
N ALA A 28 2.86 10.31 8.53
CA ALA A 28 3.31 11.02 9.70
C ALA A 28 2.92 10.22 10.95
N VAL A 29 3.89 9.86 11.80
CA VAL A 29 3.65 9.14 13.06
C VAL A 29 3.75 10.07 14.28
N SER A 30 4.39 11.20 14.09
CA SER A 30 4.44 12.28 15.06
C SER A 30 4.59 13.61 14.34
N ARG A 31 4.66 14.69 15.11
CA ARG A 31 4.88 16.03 14.57
C ARG A 31 6.16 16.15 13.73
N ASP A 32 7.16 15.37 14.05
CA ASP A 32 8.52 15.51 13.52
C ASP A 32 9.06 14.21 12.88
N THR A 33 8.27 13.12 12.83
CA THR A 33 8.72 11.82 12.30
C THR A 33 7.79 11.33 11.21
N PHE A 34 8.39 10.98 10.07
CA PHE A 34 7.71 10.55 8.86
C PHE A 34 8.32 9.26 8.33
N TYR A 35 7.47 8.38 7.82
CA TYR A 35 7.88 7.18 7.11
C TYR A 35 7.29 7.20 5.69
N TYR A 36 8.05 6.71 4.73
CA TYR A 36 7.59 6.55 3.34
C TYR A 36 8.40 5.49 2.61
N ALA A 37 7.83 4.95 1.53
CA ALA A 37 8.56 4.08 0.62
C ALA A 37 9.13 4.90 -0.53
N ASP A 38 10.43 4.75 -0.83
CA ASP A 38 11.10 5.46 -1.92
C ASP A 38 11.99 4.54 -2.75
N ASN A 39 12.28 5.00 -3.97
CA ASN A 39 13.17 4.30 -4.87
C ASN A 39 14.62 4.53 -4.46
N VAL A 40 15.39 3.45 -4.43
CA VAL A 40 16.81 3.45 -4.12
C VAL A 40 17.61 2.80 -5.26
N PRO A 41 18.95 2.97 -5.34
CA PRO A 41 19.75 2.47 -6.48
C PRO A 41 19.58 0.99 -6.80
N ARG A 42 19.17 0.17 -5.85
CA ARG A 42 19.01 -1.29 -6.01
C ARG A 42 17.63 -1.78 -5.62
N GLY A 43 16.58 -1.02 -5.92
CA GLY A 43 15.20 -1.41 -5.64
C GLY A 43 14.38 -0.33 -4.98
N LYS A 44 13.66 -0.66 -3.94
CA LYS A 44 12.80 0.21 -3.16
C LYS A 44 13.08 0.01 -1.68
N ALA A 45 12.93 1.04 -0.88
CA ALA A 45 13.21 0.97 0.54
C ALA A 45 12.19 1.77 1.35
N ILE A 46 12.06 1.42 2.63
CA ILE A 46 11.37 2.26 3.61
C ILE A 46 12.38 3.23 4.18
N ILE A 47 11.98 4.48 4.17
CA ILE A 47 12.77 5.62 4.62
C ILE A 47 12.08 6.20 5.86
N ARG A 48 12.87 6.47 6.88
CA ARG A 48 12.48 7.26 8.04
C ARG A 48 13.11 8.64 7.93
N THR A 49 12.30 9.66 8.14
CA THR A 49 12.77 11.05 8.21
C THR A 49 12.33 11.67 9.51
N VAL A 50 13.26 12.27 10.23
CA VAL A 50 13.02 12.98 11.49
C VAL A 50 13.44 14.43 11.32
N TYR A 51 12.53 15.34 11.68
CA TYR A 51 12.80 16.76 11.72
C TYR A 51 13.27 17.18 13.10
N GLN A 52 14.49 17.69 13.20
CA GLN A 52 15.09 18.16 14.44
C GLN A 52 15.49 19.63 14.29
N GLY A 53 14.67 20.52 14.86
CA GLY A 53 14.87 21.96 14.67
C GLY A 53 14.80 22.35 13.19
N ASP A 54 15.92 22.80 12.64
CA ASP A 54 16.03 23.21 11.22
C ASP A 54 16.68 22.16 10.32
N SER A 55 16.96 20.97 10.83
CA SER A 55 17.58 19.88 10.07
C SER A 55 16.67 18.68 9.86
N LEU A 56 16.83 18.03 8.69
CA LEU A 56 16.20 16.77 8.34
C LEU A 56 17.23 15.65 8.43
N GLN A 57 16.99 14.69 9.30
CA GLN A 57 17.74 13.43 9.33
C GLN A 57 16.93 12.35 8.60
N THR A 58 17.52 11.80 7.56
CA THR A 58 16.87 10.79 6.72
C THR A 58 17.72 9.54 6.69
N GLU A 59 17.12 8.40 7.00
CA GLU A 59 17.77 7.10 6.98
C GLU A 59 16.94 6.06 6.23
N GLN A 60 17.62 5.17 5.52
CA GLN A 60 17.01 3.96 4.97
C GLN A 60 16.95 2.91 6.07
N ILE A 61 15.74 2.55 6.51
CA ILE A 61 15.54 1.59 7.62
C ILE A 61 15.28 0.16 7.15
N TYR A 62 14.72 -0.01 5.93
CA TYR A 62 14.43 -1.34 5.39
C TYR A 62 14.56 -1.38 3.88
N ASN A 63 15.14 -2.47 3.35
CA ASN A 63 15.22 -2.71 1.91
C ASN A 63 14.08 -3.65 1.49
N LEU A 64 13.20 -3.17 0.61
CA LEU A 64 12.05 -3.93 0.11
C LEU A 64 12.42 -4.90 -1.01
N ALA A 65 13.63 -4.79 -1.57
CA ALA A 65 14.09 -5.69 -2.63
C ALA A 65 14.53 -7.05 -2.03
N PHE A 66 13.81 -8.09 -2.37
CA PHE A 66 14.05 -9.46 -1.88
C PHE A 66 14.69 -10.38 -2.92
N SER A 67 14.73 -9.98 -4.21
CA SER A 67 15.28 -10.79 -5.30
C SER A 67 16.60 -10.24 -5.81
N LYS A 68 17.62 -11.10 -5.93
CA LYS A 68 18.90 -10.76 -6.57
C LYS A 68 18.77 -10.59 -8.10
N LYS A 69 17.74 -11.17 -8.72
CA LYS A 69 17.46 -11.10 -10.15
C LYS A 69 16.94 -9.72 -10.56
N HIS A 70 16.11 -9.11 -9.73
CA HIS A 70 15.48 -7.83 -10.01
C HIS A 70 16.15 -6.72 -9.18
N ARG A 71 16.97 -5.92 -9.83
CA ARG A 71 17.73 -4.81 -9.18
C ARG A 71 17.13 -3.44 -9.42
N SER A 72 16.02 -3.35 -10.17
CA SER A 72 15.25 -2.14 -10.40
C SER A 72 14.23 -1.93 -9.28
N TRP A 73 13.69 -0.73 -9.15
CA TRP A 73 12.62 -0.39 -8.21
C TRP A 73 11.24 -0.89 -8.66
N SER A 74 11.05 -1.01 -9.98
CA SER A 74 9.73 -1.30 -10.58
C SER A 74 9.09 -2.60 -10.12
N PRO A 75 9.81 -3.72 -9.90
CA PRO A 75 9.23 -4.94 -9.36
C PRO A 75 8.65 -4.74 -7.95
N TYR A 76 9.21 -3.82 -7.20
CA TYR A 76 8.91 -3.61 -5.78
C TYR A 76 7.93 -2.46 -5.52
N ILE A 77 7.19 -2.02 -6.54
CA ILE A 77 6.06 -1.09 -6.35
C ILE A 77 5.03 -1.75 -5.42
N GLY A 78 4.48 -0.96 -4.51
CA GLY A 78 3.47 -1.40 -3.56
C GLY A 78 2.92 -0.26 -2.73
N ASP A 79 2.00 -0.59 -1.85
CA ASP A 79 1.34 0.32 -0.94
C ASP A 79 1.93 0.19 0.46
N PHE A 80 2.09 1.32 1.14
CA PHE A 80 2.71 1.44 2.45
C PHE A 80 1.80 2.19 3.42
N ILE A 81 1.70 1.72 4.66
CA ILE A 81 1.02 2.43 5.73
C ILE A 81 1.70 2.18 7.07
N VAL A 82 1.55 3.15 7.97
CA VAL A 82 1.89 3.02 9.39
C VAL A 82 0.61 2.98 10.20
N SER A 83 0.57 2.18 11.26
CA SER A 83 -0.57 2.14 12.18
C SER A 83 -0.83 3.53 12.79
N PRO A 84 -2.08 3.89 13.11
CA PRO A 84 -2.37 5.15 13.80
C PRO A 84 -1.60 5.30 15.11
N SER A 85 -1.37 4.19 15.83
CA SER A 85 -0.54 4.17 17.05
C SER A 85 0.96 4.38 16.78
N GLY A 86 1.41 4.36 15.53
CA GLY A 86 2.80 4.62 15.13
C GLY A 86 3.80 3.51 15.47
N ASN A 87 3.35 2.30 15.84
CA ASN A 87 4.22 1.21 16.30
C ASN A 87 4.37 0.05 15.31
N ARG A 88 3.57 0.03 14.23
CA ARG A 88 3.58 -0.99 13.19
C ARG A 88 3.56 -0.35 11.81
N MET A 89 4.14 -1.05 10.85
CA MET A 89 4.16 -0.69 9.42
C MET A 89 3.77 -1.88 8.58
N VAL A 90 3.11 -1.63 7.46
CA VAL A 90 2.79 -2.66 6.46
C VAL A 90 3.21 -2.17 5.09
N TYR A 91 3.82 -3.08 4.32
CA TYR A 91 4.08 -2.92 2.90
C TYR A 91 3.45 -4.06 2.12
N ALA A 92 2.57 -3.75 1.15
CA ALA A 92 1.91 -4.71 0.28
C ALA A 92 2.41 -4.55 -1.15
N TYR A 93 3.01 -5.60 -1.74
CA TYR A 93 3.61 -5.55 -3.08
C TYR A 93 2.55 -5.62 -4.17
N LYS A 94 2.66 -4.78 -5.19
CA LYS A 94 1.70 -4.73 -6.30
C LYS A 94 1.79 -5.95 -7.22
N TYR A 95 3.00 -6.39 -7.55
CA TYR A 95 3.25 -7.46 -8.51
C TYR A 95 3.61 -8.81 -7.89
N PHE A 96 3.64 -8.88 -6.58
CA PHE A 96 3.83 -10.11 -5.81
C PHE A 96 2.72 -10.22 -4.77
N ARG A 97 2.18 -11.41 -4.59
CA ARG A 97 1.22 -11.65 -3.52
C ARG A 97 1.95 -11.80 -2.19
N LYS A 98 2.55 -10.68 -1.78
CA LYS A 98 3.43 -10.59 -0.63
C LYS A 98 3.11 -9.36 0.21
N ILE A 99 3.09 -9.55 1.53
CA ILE A 99 2.86 -8.53 2.54
C ILE A 99 3.97 -8.61 3.57
N LEU A 100 4.54 -7.48 3.93
CA LEU A 100 5.47 -7.36 5.04
C LEU A 100 4.81 -6.57 6.16
N VAL A 101 4.76 -7.17 7.35
CA VAL A 101 4.38 -6.49 8.59
C VAL A 101 5.65 -6.28 9.41
N MET A 102 5.91 -5.05 9.80
CA MET A 102 7.13 -4.64 10.52
C MET A 102 6.76 -3.78 11.72
N ASP A 103 7.65 -3.72 12.69
CA ASP A 103 7.60 -2.63 13.68
C ASP A 103 8.30 -1.37 13.13
N THR A 104 8.20 -0.25 13.82
CA THR A 104 8.79 1.02 13.38
C THR A 104 10.31 1.09 13.59
N SER A 105 10.95 0.06 14.17
CA SER A 105 12.40 -0.16 14.11
C SER A 105 12.82 -0.98 12.89
N ALA A 106 11.86 -1.26 11.98
CA ALA A 106 12.03 -2.04 10.76
C ALA A 106 12.38 -3.52 10.98
N GLN A 107 12.09 -4.06 12.15
CA GLN A 107 12.16 -5.50 12.36
C GLN A 107 10.90 -6.17 11.79
N THR A 108 11.10 -7.22 11.01
CA THR A 108 9.99 -7.97 10.42
C THR A 108 9.24 -8.72 11.52
N VAL A 109 7.98 -8.36 11.71
CA VAL A 109 7.03 -9.07 12.56
C VAL A 109 6.50 -10.29 11.82
N ARG A 110 6.13 -10.12 10.54
CA ARG A 110 5.66 -11.20 9.69
C ARG A 110 5.95 -10.92 8.22
N ASP A 111 6.47 -11.93 7.53
CA ASP A 111 6.59 -11.98 6.08
C ASP A 111 5.54 -12.97 5.56
N ILE A 112 4.53 -12.47 4.85
CA ILE A 112 3.43 -13.25 4.32
C ILE A 112 3.63 -13.35 2.82
N THR A 113 3.95 -14.53 2.34
CA THR A 113 4.06 -14.83 0.92
C THR A 113 3.09 -15.95 0.59
N PHE A 114 2.20 -15.70 -0.36
CA PHE A 114 1.25 -16.69 -0.81
C PHE A 114 1.81 -17.41 -2.04
N ASP A 115 1.61 -18.70 -2.08
CA ASP A 115 1.86 -19.48 -3.29
C ASP A 115 0.78 -19.14 -4.34
N VAL A 116 1.20 -18.76 -5.55
CA VAL A 116 0.32 -18.30 -6.62
C VAL A 116 0.50 -19.09 -7.91
N ASP A 117 0.82 -20.38 -7.80
CA ASP A 117 0.82 -21.37 -8.88
C ASP A 117 1.40 -20.88 -10.22
N GLY A 118 2.61 -20.34 -10.20
CA GLY A 118 3.34 -19.93 -11.41
C GLY A 118 2.80 -18.67 -12.10
N VAL A 119 1.77 -17.99 -11.57
CA VAL A 119 1.23 -16.74 -12.15
C VAL A 119 2.27 -15.63 -12.09
N GLU A 120 3.04 -15.55 -11.01
CA GLU A 120 4.11 -14.57 -10.86
C GLU A 120 5.25 -14.76 -11.86
N ALA A 121 5.50 -16.00 -12.29
CA ALA A 121 6.51 -16.29 -13.29
C ALA A 121 6.19 -15.70 -14.67
N LYS A 122 4.92 -15.34 -14.92
CA LYS A 122 4.45 -14.72 -16.17
C LYS A 122 4.51 -13.20 -16.14
N ASN A 123 4.65 -12.60 -14.95
CA ASN A 123 4.74 -11.16 -14.83
C ASN A 123 6.08 -10.64 -15.38
N ASP A 124 6.02 -9.74 -16.36
CA ASP A 124 7.17 -8.93 -16.73
C ASP A 124 7.16 -7.64 -15.90
N VAL A 125 7.64 -7.76 -14.67
CA VAL A 125 7.65 -6.68 -13.69
C VAL A 125 8.61 -5.52 -14.05
N LEU A 126 9.43 -5.69 -15.08
CA LEU A 126 10.31 -4.62 -15.56
C LEU A 126 9.61 -3.69 -16.54
N THR A 127 8.68 -4.20 -17.35
CA THR A 127 7.95 -3.40 -18.34
C THR A 127 6.72 -2.72 -17.76
N LEU A 128 6.24 -3.15 -16.60
CA LEU A 128 5.00 -2.66 -15.97
C LEU A 128 3.78 -2.73 -16.90
N GLY A 129 3.78 -3.69 -17.81
CA GLY A 129 2.77 -3.84 -18.84
C GLY A 129 1.36 -4.18 -18.30
N PRO A 130 0.30 -3.95 -19.11
CA PRO A 130 -1.08 -4.19 -18.72
C PRO A 130 -1.42 -5.67 -18.54
N ASP A 131 -0.53 -6.57 -18.96
CA ASP A 131 -0.67 -8.03 -18.81
C ASP A 131 -0.11 -8.57 -17.51
N ASN A 132 0.54 -7.72 -16.71
CA ASN A 132 1.02 -8.11 -15.39
C ASN A 132 -0.15 -8.28 -14.41
N VAL A 133 -0.18 -9.41 -13.72
CA VAL A 133 -1.12 -9.59 -12.60
C VAL A 133 -0.75 -8.61 -11.49
N THR A 134 -1.74 -7.88 -11.03
CA THR A 134 -1.61 -6.94 -9.91
C THR A 134 -2.39 -7.47 -8.72
N TYR A 135 -1.73 -7.54 -7.57
CA TYR A 135 -2.31 -8.10 -6.35
C TYR A 135 -2.95 -7.01 -5.50
N TYR A 136 -2.17 -6.03 -5.06
CA TYR A 136 -2.66 -4.99 -4.15
C TYR A 136 -2.73 -3.63 -4.83
N TRP A 137 -3.82 -2.88 -4.56
CA TRP A 137 -4.18 -1.62 -5.19
C TRP A 137 -4.48 -0.50 -4.22
N GLY A 138 -4.30 -0.74 -2.95
CA GLY A 138 -4.56 0.23 -1.91
C GLY A 138 -4.47 -0.39 -0.54
N ILE A 139 -4.22 0.46 0.43
CA ILE A 139 -4.09 0.10 1.83
C ILE A 139 -4.74 1.18 2.69
N SER A 140 -5.42 0.77 3.75
CA SER A 140 -5.90 1.65 4.81
C SER A 140 -5.71 0.97 6.16
N ALA A 141 -5.73 1.74 7.24
CA ALA A 141 -5.47 1.24 8.57
C ALA A 141 -6.33 1.90 9.62
N THR A 142 -6.61 1.13 10.67
CA THR A 142 -7.19 1.56 11.94
C THR A 142 -6.27 1.11 13.07
N ASP A 143 -6.62 1.41 14.32
CA ASP A 143 -5.82 0.97 15.47
C ASP A 143 -5.75 -0.55 15.61
N ASP A 144 -6.82 -1.27 15.21
CA ASP A 144 -6.92 -2.73 15.35
C ASP A 144 -6.48 -3.49 14.10
N TYR A 145 -6.67 -2.93 12.89
CA TYR A 145 -6.55 -3.64 11.63
C TYR A 145 -5.93 -2.81 10.52
N PHE A 146 -5.38 -3.50 9.54
CA PHE A 146 -5.14 -2.93 8.22
C PHE A 146 -5.96 -3.66 7.16
N PHE A 147 -6.29 -2.95 6.09
CA PHE A 147 -7.15 -3.41 5.00
C PHE A 147 -6.40 -3.24 3.68
N LEU A 148 -6.37 -4.30 2.89
CA LEU A 148 -5.72 -4.33 1.58
C LEU A 148 -6.76 -4.50 0.49
N THR A 149 -6.75 -3.62 -0.48
CA THR A 149 -7.55 -3.79 -1.70
C THR A 149 -6.85 -4.76 -2.63
N TYR A 150 -7.45 -5.95 -2.85
CA TYR A 150 -6.85 -7.06 -3.59
C TYR A 150 -7.56 -7.32 -4.90
N SER A 151 -6.80 -7.44 -5.98
CA SER A 151 -7.30 -7.77 -7.33
C SER A 151 -6.98 -9.20 -7.75
N GLY A 152 -5.72 -9.58 -7.83
CA GLY A 152 -5.25 -10.86 -8.38
C GLY A 152 -5.50 -11.00 -9.89
N ARG A 153 -5.69 -9.88 -10.60
CA ARG A 153 -6.01 -9.83 -12.05
C ARG A 153 -5.11 -8.84 -12.77
N THR A 154 -5.02 -8.98 -14.09
CA THR A 154 -4.32 -8.00 -14.90
C THR A 154 -5.19 -6.73 -15.11
N PRO A 155 -4.59 -5.54 -15.32
CA PRO A 155 -5.32 -4.33 -15.67
C PRO A 155 -6.25 -4.53 -16.88
N LEU A 156 -5.83 -5.32 -17.87
CA LEU A 156 -6.63 -5.62 -19.06
C LEU A 156 -7.88 -6.45 -18.73
N GLN A 157 -7.75 -7.45 -17.83
CA GLN A 157 -8.92 -8.22 -17.35
C GLN A 157 -9.90 -7.32 -16.61
N VAL A 158 -9.41 -6.51 -15.69
CA VAL A 158 -10.23 -5.54 -14.94
C VAL A 158 -10.95 -4.57 -15.87
N SER A 159 -10.25 -4.03 -16.87
CA SER A 159 -10.87 -3.12 -17.86
C SER A 159 -12.00 -3.78 -18.62
N ARG A 160 -11.82 -5.05 -19.05
CA ARG A 160 -12.86 -5.81 -19.77
C ARG A 160 -14.07 -6.12 -18.89
N GLU A 161 -13.85 -6.48 -17.62
CA GLU A 161 -14.93 -6.75 -16.66
C GLU A 161 -15.72 -5.49 -16.36
N ASN A 162 -15.03 -4.37 -16.09
CA ASN A 162 -15.67 -3.08 -15.87
C ASN A 162 -16.51 -2.64 -17.08
N GLY A 163 -16.01 -2.86 -18.31
CA GLY A 163 -16.74 -2.54 -19.53
C GLY A 163 -18.02 -3.37 -19.73
N LYS A 164 -18.15 -4.51 -19.03
CA LYS A 164 -19.36 -5.36 -19.03
C LYS A 164 -20.28 -5.08 -17.83
N GLY A 165 -19.87 -4.23 -16.89
CA GLY A 165 -20.58 -4.03 -15.61
C GLY A 165 -20.32 -5.12 -14.56
N ASP A 166 -19.39 -6.05 -14.82
CA ASP A 166 -19.07 -7.19 -13.94
C ASP A 166 -17.85 -6.90 -13.05
N GLY A 167 -17.44 -5.63 -12.93
CA GLY A 167 -16.28 -5.22 -12.15
C GLY A 167 -16.47 -5.51 -10.66
N TYR A 168 -15.42 -6.04 -9.99
CA TYR A 168 -15.41 -6.30 -8.56
C TYR A 168 -14.00 -6.13 -7.98
N ILE A 169 -13.90 -6.05 -6.66
CA ILE A 169 -12.62 -6.04 -5.94
C ILE A 169 -12.78 -6.77 -4.61
N PHE A 170 -11.69 -7.29 -4.07
CA PHE A 170 -11.70 -7.82 -2.71
C PHE A 170 -11.04 -6.83 -1.75
N VAL A 171 -11.50 -6.85 -0.50
CA VAL A 171 -10.84 -6.22 0.63
C VAL A 171 -10.42 -7.31 1.59
N GLU A 172 -9.15 -7.43 1.85
CA GLU A 172 -8.57 -8.36 2.81
C GLU A 172 -8.25 -7.61 4.11
N GLN A 173 -8.79 -8.07 5.23
CA GLN A 173 -8.59 -7.50 6.56
C GLN A 173 -7.61 -8.37 7.35
N TYR A 174 -6.62 -7.72 7.96
CA TYR A 174 -5.59 -8.36 8.80
C TYR A 174 -5.47 -7.62 10.12
N ASP A 175 -5.12 -8.35 11.19
CA ASP A 175 -4.63 -7.72 12.42
C ASP A 175 -3.17 -7.26 12.26
N TRP A 176 -2.66 -6.48 13.22
CA TRP A 176 -1.29 -5.99 13.19
C TRP A 176 -0.21 -7.04 13.49
N GLY A 177 -0.58 -8.26 13.82
CA GLY A 177 0.28 -9.44 13.80
C GLY A 177 0.38 -10.10 12.42
N GLY A 178 -0.37 -9.62 11.44
CA GLY A 178 -0.45 -10.16 10.08
C GLY A 178 -1.32 -11.41 9.98
N ASN A 179 -2.22 -11.66 10.94
CA ASN A 179 -3.17 -12.75 10.83
C ASN A 179 -4.37 -12.30 9.99
N PRO A 180 -4.84 -13.13 9.03
CA PRO A 180 -6.03 -12.82 8.26
C PRO A 180 -7.27 -12.87 9.17
N VAL A 181 -8.14 -11.87 9.05
CA VAL A 181 -9.38 -11.73 9.84
C VAL A 181 -10.59 -11.99 8.96
N ALA A 182 -10.67 -11.30 7.81
CA ALA A 182 -11.80 -11.43 6.91
C ALA A 182 -11.41 -11.05 5.47
N ARG A 183 -12.26 -11.47 4.52
CA ARG A 183 -12.18 -11.07 3.12
C ARG A 183 -13.57 -10.74 2.62
N TYR A 184 -13.72 -9.55 2.07
CA TYR A 184 -14.98 -9.03 1.54
C TYR A 184 -14.87 -8.92 0.02
N LYS A 185 -15.91 -9.36 -0.70
CA LYS A 185 -16.07 -9.09 -2.12
C LYS A 185 -16.98 -7.87 -2.28
N LEU A 186 -16.51 -6.85 -2.98
CA LEU A 186 -17.28 -5.67 -3.33
C LEU A 186 -17.64 -5.74 -4.81
N ASP A 187 -18.89 -5.41 -5.14
CA ASP A 187 -19.46 -5.62 -6.49
C ASP A 187 -19.05 -4.56 -7.52
N HIS A 188 -18.15 -3.66 -7.13
CA HIS A 188 -17.61 -2.63 -8.02
C HIS A 188 -16.10 -2.60 -7.93
N TRP A 189 -15.45 -2.18 -9.03
CA TRP A 189 -14.03 -1.88 -9.03
C TRP A 189 -13.81 -0.45 -8.56
N GLY A 190 -12.95 -0.25 -7.56
CA GLY A 190 -12.63 1.08 -7.06
C GLY A 190 -11.56 1.08 -5.99
N ARG A 191 -11.21 2.27 -5.54
CA ARG A 191 -10.33 2.44 -4.36
C ARG A 191 -11.16 2.30 -3.09
N VAL A 192 -10.61 1.61 -2.10
CA VAL A 192 -11.29 1.35 -0.84
C VAL A 192 -10.45 1.84 0.32
N ILE A 193 -11.09 2.50 1.27
CA ILE A 193 -10.54 2.82 2.59
C ILE A 193 -11.51 2.35 3.67
N SER A 194 -11.03 2.12 4.88
CA SER A 194 -11.85 1.72 6.02
C SER A 194 -11.59 2.60 7.23
N ASP A 195 -12.62 2.87 8.00
CA ASP A 195 -12.54 3.43 9.36
C ASP A 195 -12.71 2.36 10.46
N GLY A 196 -12.82 1.08 10.07
CA GLY A 196 -13.02 -0.05 10.97
C GLY A 196 -14.48 -0.43 11.20
N LYS A 197 -15.43 0.42 10.77
CA LYS A 197 -16.89 0.16 10.81
C LYS A 197 -17.50 0.12 9.41
N LEU A 198 -16.99 0.95 8.54
CA LEU A 198 -17.43 1.07 7.16
C LEU A 198 -16.25 0.87 6.21
N LEU A 199 -16.57 0.38 5.00
CA LEU A 199 -15.72 0.50 3.83
C LEU A 199 -16.28 1.61 2.94
N TYR A 200 -15.45 2.55 2.58
CA TYR A 200 -15.74 3.64 1.64
C TYR A 200 -15.08 3.28 0.33
N GLN A 201 -15.88 3.05 -0.72
CA GLN A 201 -15.35 2.72 -2.05
C GLN A 201 -15.66 3.84 -3.02
N VAL A 202 -14.64 4.29 -3.75
CA VAL A 202 -14.78 5.29 -4.82
C VAL A 202 -14.58 4.61 -6.18
N CYS A 203 -15.64 4.64 -7.01
CA CYS A 203 -15.71 4.02 -8.32
C CYS A 203 -15.95 5.08 -9.40
N TYR A 204 -14.92 5.51 -10.09
CA TYR A 204 -14.97 6.61 -11.06
C TYR A 204 -15.83 6.34 -12.32
N MET A 205 -16.36 5.12 -12.47
CA MET A 205 -17.14 4.71 -13.64
C MET A 205 -18.65 4.87 -13.45
N TYR A 206 -19.10 5.38 -12.32
CA TYR A 206 -20.52 5.52 -11.99
C TYR A 206 -20.85 6.99 -11.70
N ASP A 207 -22.10 7.38 -12.04
CA ASP A 207 -22.59 8.75 -11.77
C ASP A 207 -22.60 9.06 -10.27
N ASP A 208 -22.98 8.05 -9.45
CA ASP A 208 -22.81 8.08 -7.98
C ASP A 208 -21.56 7.27 -7.60
N PRO A 209 -20.40 7.91 -7.51
CA PRO A 209 -19.13 7.20 -7.41
C PRO A 209 -18.81 6.66 -6.01
N LEU A 210 -19.56 7.00 -4.97
CA LEU A 210 -19.28 6.62 -3.59
C LEU A 210 -20.21 5.51 -3.11
N PHE A 211 -19.63 4.35 -2.77
CA PHE A 211 -20.32 3.21 -2.17
C PHE A 211 -19.88 3.02 -0.72
N LEU A 212 -20.85 2.71 0.14
CA LEU A 212 -20.63 2.45 1.57
C LEU A 212 -21.07 1.04 1.91
N TYR A 213 -20.19 0.31 2.60
CA TYR A 213 -20.48 -1.04 3.08
C TYR A 213 -20.22 -1.11 4.58
N THR A 214 -21.20 -1.64 5.33
CA THR A 214 -21.04 -1.86 6.77
C THR A 214 -20.24 -3.13 7.00
N LEU A 215 -19.16 -3.03 7.76
CA LEU A 215 -18.42 -4.20 8.22
C LEU A 215 -19.23 -4.94 9.29
N PRO A 216 -19.21 -6.30 9.31
CA PRO A 216 -19.81 -7.05 10.40
C PRO A 216 -19.23 -6.60 11.74
N GLY A 217 -20.10 -6.31 12.70
CA GLY A 217 -19.68 -5.98 14.07
C GLY A 217 -18.89 -7.14 14.69
N LYS A 218 -17.97 -6.83 15.60
CA LYS A 218 -17.42 -7.86 16.50
C LYS A 218 -18.58 -8.33 17.38
N GLU A 219 -18.98 -9.61 17.28
CA GLU A 219 -19.83 -10.24 18.28
C GLU A 219 -19.10 -10.42 19.60
#